data_335b809613f8189dc77cffe20ea7d5b6
#
_entry.id   335b809613f8189dc77cffe20ea7d5b6
#
_cell.length_a   1.000
_cell.length_b   1.000
_cell.length_c   1.000
_cell.angle_alpha   90.00
_cell.angle_beta   90.00
_cell.angle_gamma   90.00
#
_symmetry.space_group_name_H-M   'P 1'
#
loop_
_entity.id
_entity.type
_entity.pdbx_description
1 polymer ?
#
loop_
_entity_poly.entity_id
_entity_poly.type
_entity_poly.pdbx_seq_one_letter_code
_entity_poly.pdbx_strand_id
1 'polypeptide(L)'
;LYFHGLGEFFYLNGISVDENSFMYITTHGKKLNSTGKELNNHKVIVPVGGGKDSIVTLELLKEYEMDVIPFFVNPREASWRTIQVAGFTKDDCIVVERTIDRKLIDLNDKGYLNGHTPFSAMIAFTSATVAFLTGISNVALSNESSANESTVPGSKINHQYSKSFEFEQDFHEYSRKYLLQEMHYFSFLRPINELQIAKL
;
A
#
# COMPACT_ATOMS: atom_id res chain seq x y z
N LEU A 1 10.51 -3.41 -7.76
CA LEU A 1 10.16 -2.85 -6.45
C LEU A 1 11.35 -2.17 -5.76
N TYR A 2 12.42 -2.90 -5.40
CA TYR A 2 13.52 -2.34 -4.59
C TYR A 2 14.25 -1.21 -5.32
N PHE A 3 14.59 -1.37 -6.59
CA PHE A 3 15.28 -0.35 -7.37
C PHE A 3 14.47 0.96 -7.45
N HIS A 4 13.26 0.91 -7.96
CA HIS A 4 12.40 2.09 -8.07
C HIS A 4 11.90 2.61 -6.72
N GLY A 5 11.59 1.72 -5.77
CA GLY A 5 11.08 2.08 -4.45
C GLY A 5 12.11 2.73 -3.53
N LEU A 6 13.41 2.54 -3.79
CA LEU A 6 14.51 3.19 -3.07
C LEU A 6 15.10 4.39 -3.84
N GLY A 7 14.47 4.83 -4.92
CA GLY A 7 14.99 5.92 -5.76
C GLY A 7 15.28 7.21 -5.00
N GLU A 8 14.39 7.62 -4.09
CA GLU A 8 14.62 8.81 -3.24
C GLU A 8 15.78 8.58 -2.27
N PHE A 9 15.87 7.40 -1.65
CA PHE A 9 17.00 7.04 -0.78
C PHE A 9 18.33 7.15 -1.52
N PHE A 10 18.42 6.63 -2.74
CA PHE A 10 19.64 6.72 -3.55
C PHE A 10 19.97 8.17 -3.89
N TYR A 11 18.97 8.94 -4.30
CA TYR A 11 19.14 10.34 -4.66
C TYR A 11 19.64 11.19 -3.50
N LEU A 12 19.00 11.09 -2.33
CA LEU A 12 19.35 11.88 -1.15
C LEU A 12 20.75 11.53 -0.59
N ASN A 13 21.16 10.28 -0.77
CA ASN A 13 22.47 9.82 -0.26
C ASN A 13 23.58 9.82 -1.33
N GLY A 14 23.32 10.36 -2.54
CA GLY A 14 24.30 10.44 -3.62
C GLY A 14 24.77 9.07 -4.13
N ILE A 15 23.93 8.04 -4.03
CA ILE A 15 24.23 6.67 -4.43
C ILE A 15 23.84 6.47 -5.88
N SER A 16 24.84 6.16 -6.73
CA SER A 16 24.59 5.75 -8.12
C SER A 16 24.51 4.23 -8.18
N VAL A 17 23.40 3.71 -8.70
CA VAL A 17 23.16 2.27 -8.87
C VAL A 17 22.69 1.97 -10.28
N ASP A 18 23.05 0.79 -10.78
CA ASP A 18 22.55 0.23 -12.03
C ASP A 18 21.48 -0.84 -11.69
N GLU A 19 20.34 -0.79 -12.39
CA GLU A 19 19.21 -1.66 -12.12
C GLU A 19 19.56 -3.16 -12.19
N ASN A 20 20.45 -3.55 -13.12
CA ASN A 20 20.79 -4.94 -13.36
C ASN A 20 21.83 -5.49 -12.38
N SER A 21 22.59 -4.62 -11.72
CA SER A 21 23.69 -5.01 -10.82
C SER A 21 23.46 -4.60 -9.34
N PHE A 22 22.40 -3.85 -9.08
CA PHE A 22 22.09 -3.29 -7.76
C PHE A 22 21.85 -4.35 -6.68
N MET A 23 21.23 -5.47 -7.02
CA MET A 23 20.86 -6.50 -6.06
C MET A 23 20.89 -7.89 -6.66
N TYR A 24 21.45 -8.84 -5.91
CA TYR A 24 21.38 -10.26 -6.26
C TYR A 24 20.39 -10.96 -5.32
N ILE A 25 19.42 -11.66 -5.91
CA ILE A 25 18.47 -12.48 -5.16
C ILE A 25 18.85 -13.94 -5.32
N THR A 26 19.20 -14.60 -4.22
CA THR A 26 19.38 -16.04 -4.18
C THR A 26 18.18 -16.68 -3.48
N THR A 27 17.66 -17.76 -4.07
CA THR A 27 16.52 -18.48 -3.51
C THR A 27 16.94 -19.88 -3.10
N HIS A 28 16.49 -20.30 -1.93
CA HIS A 28 16.70 -21.64 -1.41
C HIS A 28 15.34 -22.26 -1.03
N GLY A 29 15.17 -23.55 -1.28
CA GLY A 29 13.97 -24.29 -0.93
C GLY A 29 13.04 -24.58 -2.09
N LYS A 30 11.82 -25.00 -1.78
CA LYS A 30 10.81 -25.35 -2.79
C LYS A 30 10.09 -24.11 -3.30
N LYS A 31 9.78 -24.10 -4.59
CA LYS A 31 8.91 -23.08 -5.19
C LYS A 31 7.53 -23.14 -4.52
N LEU A 32 7.06 -22.02 -4.02
CA LEU A 32 5.68 -21.88 -3.56
C LEU A 32 4.78 -21.54 -4.77
N ASN A 33 3.59 -22.12 -4.78
CA ASN A 33 2.57 -21.78 -5.75
C ASN A 33 1.53 -20.89 -5.08
N SER A 34 0.85 -20.05 -5.86
CA SER A 34 -0.31 -19.30 -5.38
C SER A 34 -1.38 -20.26 -4.85
N THR A 35 -2.12 -19.84 -3.85
CA THR A 35 -3.23 -20.63 -3.32
C THR A 35 -4.47 -20.40 -4.16
N GLY A 36 -5.18 -21.49 -4.50
CA GLY A 36 -6.52 -21.46 -5.11
C GLY A 36 -7.64 -21.31 -4.08
N LYS A 37 -7.40 -20.56 -3.01
CA LYS A 37 -8.43 -20.30 -1.99
C LYS A 37 -9.56 -19.49 -2.60
N GLU A 38 -10.78 -19.96 -2.48
CA GLU A 38 -11.98 -19.21 -2.84
C GLU A 38 -12.13 -18.00 -1.89
N LEU A 39 -12.30 -16.82 -2.47
CA LEU A 39 -12.39 -15.57 -1.73
C LEU A 39 -13.77 -14.92 -1.91
N ASN A 40 -14.19 -14.16 -0.90
CA ASN A 40 -15.43 -13.39 -0.93
C ASN A 40 -15.21 -12.08 -1.71
N ASN A 41 -15.99 -11.87 -2.77
CA ASN A 41 -15.91 -10.69 -3.65
C ASN A 41 -16.93 -9.58 -3.30
N HIS A 42 -17.84 -9.80 -2.35
CA HIS A 42 -18.77 -8.76 -1.86
C HIS A 42 -18.15 -7.88 -0.77
N LYS A 43 -17.05 -8.33 -0.17
CA LYS A 43 -16.31 -7.58 0.84
C LYS A 43 -15.11 -6.86 0.24
N VAL A 44 -14.76 -5.71 0.81
CA VAL A 44 -13.60 -4.93 0.40
C VAL A 44 -12.80 -4.45 1.60
N ILE A 45 -11.51 -4.74 1.60
CA ILE A 45 -10.54 -4.21 2.58
C ILE A 45 -10.10 -2.84 2.11
N VAL A 46 -10.21 -1.83 2.97
CA VAL A 46 -9.78 -0.46 2.68
C VAL A 46 -8.67 -0.05 3.65
N PRO A 47 -7.41 0.04 3.20
CA PRO A 47 -6.34 0.60 4.01
C PRO A 47 -6.60 2.07 4.34
N VAL A 48 -6.66 2.41 5.63
CA VAL A 48 -7.00 3.76 6.11
C VAL A 48 -5.78 4.42 6.75
N GLY A 49 -5.33 5.51 6.15
CA GLY A 49 -4.25 6.34 6.67
C GLY A 49 -4.70 7.44 7.64
N GLY A 50 -5.99 7.81 7.60
CA GLY A 50 -6.58 8.88 8.42
C GLY A 50 -6.69 10.24 7.71
N GLY A 51 -6.46 10.29 6.38
CA GLY A 51 -6.66 11.49 5.55
C GLY A 51 -8.01 11.50 4.82
N LYS A 52 -8.32 12.63 4.15
CA LYS A 52 -9.55 12.87 3.39
C LYS A 52 -9.85 11.78 2.36
N ASP A 53 -8.82 11.31 1.66
CA ASP A 53 -8.97 10.32 0.58
C ASP A 53 -9.53 8.99 1.13
N SER A 54 -9.10 8.60 2.34
CA SER A 54 -9.64 7.42 3.01
C SER A 54 -11.12 7.58 3.36
N ILE A 55 -11.54 8.78 3.79
CA ILE A 55 -12.97 9.06 4.09
C ILE A 55 -13.80 8.91 2.83
N VAL A 56 -13.39 9.58 1.75
CA VAL A 56 -14.10 9.55 0.46
C VAL A 56 -14.19 8.11 -0.09
N THR A 57 -13.11 7.33 0.02
CA THR A 57 -13.12 5.92 -0.39
C THR A 57 -14.15 5.12 0.41
N LEU A 58 -14.18 5.28 1.74
CA LEU A 58 -15.11 4.57 2.60
C LEU A 58 -16.55 4.93 2.29
N GLU A 59 -16.87 6.24 2.15
CA GLU A 59 -18.22 6.71 1.86
C GLU A 59 -18.72 6.24 0.50
N LEU A 60 -17.91 6.41 -0.56
CA LEU A 60 -18.30 5.97 -1.89
C LEU A 60 -18.53 4.45 -1.98
N LEU A 61 -17.65 3.64 -1.35
CA LEU A 61 -17.84 2.18 -1.35
C LEU A 61 -19.09 1.75 -0.61
N LYS A 62 -19.51 2.46 0.45
CA LYS A 62 -20.78 2.25 1.14
C LYS A 62 -21.95 2.60 0.25
N GLU A 63 -21.89 3.69 -0.53
CA GLU A 63 -22.92 4.04 -1.50
C GLU A 63 -23.12 2.96 -2.58
N TYR A 64 -22.07 2.22 -2.92
CA TYR A 64 -22.13 1.05 -3.81
C TYR A 64 -22.56 -0.25 -3.10
N GLU A 65 -23.05 -0.17 -1.87
CA GLU A 65 -23.52 -1.31 -1.08
C GLU A 65 -22.46 -2.40 -0.87
N MET A 66 -21.18 -2.03 -0.91
CA MET A 66 -20.09 -2.94 -0.58
C MET A 66 -19.97 -3.12 0.93
N ASP A 67 -19.70 -4.35 1.36
CA ASP A 67 -19.36 -4.65 2.77
C ASP A 67 -17.90 -4.23 3.03
N VAL A 68 -17.74 -3.01 3.54
CA VAL A 68 -16.45 -2.35 3.70
C VAL A 68 -15.79 -2.72 5.02
N ILE A 69 -14.56 -3.18 4.98
CA ILE A 69 -13.73 -3.50 6.15
C ILE A 69 -12.55 -2.53 6.21
N PRO A 70 -12.58 -1.52 7.09
CA PRO A 70 -11.44 -0.64 7.30
C PRO A 70 -10.23 -1.43 7.85
N PHE A 71 -9.05 -1.15 7.30
CA PHE A 71 -7.82 -1.83 7.67
C PHE A 71 -6.73 -0.83 8.05
N PHE A 72 -6.03 -1.10 9.14
CA PHE A 72 -4.98 -0.23 9.67
C PHE A 72 -3.67 -0.96 9.94
N VAL A 73 -2.57 -0.24 9.76
CA VAL A 73 -1.28 -0.61 10.34
C VAL A 73 -0.88 0.47 11.35
N ASN A 74 -0.82 0.12 12.63
CA ASN A 74 -0.53 1.03 13.75
C ASN A 74 -1.41 2.30 13.71
N PRO A 75 -2.73 2.21 13.88
CA PRO A 75 -3.63 3.33 13.76
C PRO A 75 -3.32 4.44 14.78
N ARG A 76 -3.37 5.67 14.33
CA ARG A 76 -3.26 6.88 15.16
C ARG A 76 -4.67 7.38 15.49
N GLU A 77 -4.75 8.37 16.39
CA GLU A 77 -6.04 8.96 16.75
C GLU A 77 -6.78 9.53 15.53
N ALA A 78 -6.08 10.16 14.60
CA ALA A 78 -6.67 10.65 13.35
C ALA A 78 -7.31 9.52 12.52
N SER A 79 -6.69 8.34 12.47
CA SER A 79 -7.24 7.17 11.78
C SER A 79 -8.55 6.70 12.41
N TRP A 80 -8.61 6.69 13.75
CA TRP A 80 -9.84 6.33 14.47
C TRP A 80 -10.96 7.35 14.27
N ARG A 81 -10.65 8.65 14.25
CA ARG A 81 -11.62 9.70 13.94
C ARG A 81 -12.18 9.56 12.53
N THR A 82 -11.33 9.21 11.55
CA THR A 82 -11.74 8.98 10.17
C THR A 82 -12.84 7.92 10.08
N ILE A 83 -12.65 6.76 10.69
CA ILE A 83 -13.67 5.69 10.62
C ILE A 83 -14.94 6.05 11.40
N GLN A 84 -14.83 6.77 12.52
CA GLN A 84 -15.99 7.23 13.27
C GLN A 84 -16.87 8.17 12.45
N VAL A 85 -16.25 9.11 11.70
CA VAL A 85 -16.98 9.98 10.76
C VAL A 85 -17.68 9.17 9.69
N ALA A 86 -17.03 8.13 9.17
CA ALA A 86 -17.62 7.21 8.19
C ALA A 86 -18.62 6.19 8.81
N GLY A 87 -18.92 6.29 10.10
CA GLY A 87 -19.92 5.47 10.79
C GLY A 87 -19.45 4.07 11.20
N PHE A 88 -18.13 3.80 11.20
CA PHE A 88 -17.57 2.54 11.67
C PHE A 88 -17.13 2.62 13.13
N THR A 89 -17.11 1.46 13.79
CA THR A 89 -16.54 1.26 15.12
C THR A 89 -15.19 0.54 15.05
N LYS A 90 -14.51 0.40 16.17
CA LYS A 90 -13.25 -0.36 16.23
C LYS A 90 -13.45 -1.85 15.92
N ASP A 91 -14.62 -2.38 16.26
CA ASP A 91 -14.94 -3.80 16.08
C ASP A 91 -15.20 -4.15 14.60
N ASP A 92 -15.48 -3.14 13.76
CA ASP A 92 -15.65 -3.30 12.31
C ASP A 92 -14.32 -3.33 11.56
N CYS A 93 -13.20 -3.14 12.25
CA CYS A 93 -11.90 -2.86 11.66
C CYS A 93 -10.91 -4.01 11.84
N ILE A 94 -10.00 -4.15 10.87
CA ILE A 94 -8.82 -5.00 11.01
C ILE A 94 -7.63 -4.13 11.38
N VAL A 95 -6.93 -4.49 12.45
CA VAL A 95 -5.73 -3.80 12.90
C VAL A 95 -4.54 -4.74 12.84
N VAL A 96 -3.48 -4.29 12.19
CA VAL A 96 -2.18 -4.95 12.18
C VAL A 96 -1.20 -4.10 12.98
N GLU A 97 -0.56 -4.71 13.96
CA GLU A 97 0.51 -4.08 14.72
C GLU A 97 1.86 -4.37 14.06
N ARG A 98 2.63 -3.31 13.82
CA ARG A 98 4.00 -3.36 13.31
C ARG A 98 4.92 -2.73 14.33
N THR A 99 5.98 -3.42 14.67
CA THR A 99 7.09 -2.89 15.47
C THR A 99 8.31 -2.64 14.59
N ILE A 100 9.02 -1.54 14.86
CA ILE A 100 10.31 -1.25 14.23
C ILE A 100 11.41 -1.76 15.16
N ASP A 101 12.35 -2.52 14.60
CA ASP A 101 13.50 -2.99 15.37
C ASP A 101 14.28 -1.79 15.92
N ARG A 102 14.55 -1.83 17.22
CA ARG A 102 15.25 -0.76 17.92
C ARG A 102 16.65 -0.48 17.33
N LYS A 103 17.29 -1.51 16.80
CA LYS A 103 18.58 -1.38 16.12
C LYS A 103 18.51 -0.40 14.94
N LEU A 104 17.39 -0.33 14.21
CA LEU A 104 17.22 0.64 13.13
C LEU A 104 17.24 2.08 13.67
N ILE A 105 16.58 2.32 14.80
CA ILE A 105 16.55 3.63 15.46
C ILE A 105 17.97 4.00 15.94
N ASP A 106 18.62 3.06 16.62
CA ASP A 106 20.01 3.26 17.10
C ASP A 106 21.01 3.53 15.97
N LEU A 107 20.80 2.96 14.78
CA LEU A 107 21.62 3.24 13.59
C LEU A 107 21.36 4.64 13.04
N ASN A 108 20.11 5.11 13.03
CA ASN A 108 19.77 6.48 12.64
C ASN A 108 20.45 7.50 13.57
N ASP A 109 20.41 7.26 14.88
CA ASP A 109 21.05 8.14 15.87
C ASP A 109 22.59 8.18 15.72
N LYS A 110 23.18 7.12 15.17
CA LYS A 110 24.61 7.04 14.84
C LYS A 110 24.98 7.66 13.49
N GLY A 111 24.02 8.24 12.77
CA GLY A 111 24.24 8.91 11.48
C GLY A 111 24.45 7.98 10.29
N TYR A 112 23.98 6.72 10.38
CA TYR A 112 23.93 5.85 9.20
C TYR A 112 22.94 6.40 8.16
N LEU A 113 23.16 6.06 6.89
CA LEU A 113 22.34 6.50 5.78
C LEU A 113 20.87 6.16 6.04
N ASN A 114 20.01 7.16 5.86
CA ASN A 114 18.58 7.06 6.04
C ASN A 114 17.85 7.72 4.86
N GLY A 115 16.56 7.42 4.68
CA GLY A 115 15.75 8.00 3.63
C GLY A 115 14.40 7.29 3.51
N HIS A 116 13.63 7.73 2.53
CA HIS A 116 12.32 7.15 2.25
C HIS A 116 12.43 5.70 1.80
N THR A 117 11.55 4.87 2.32
CA THR A 117 11.34 3.48 1.89
C THR A 117 9.91 3.31 1.39
N PRO A 118 9.64 2.36 0.47
CA PRO A 118 8.33 2.22 -0.16
C PRO A 118 7.28 1.66 0.81
N PHE A 119 6.80 2.48 1.73
CA PHE A 119 5.84 2.11 2.77
C PHE A 119 4.53 1.54 2.18
N SER A 120 4.03 2.12 1.08
CA SER A 120 2.81 1.62 0.44
C SER A 120 2.98 0.21 -0.14
N ALA A 121 4.21 -0.18 -0.52
CA ALA A 121 4.48 -1.58 -0.90
C ALA A 121 4.36 -2.52 0.31
N MET A 122 4.81 -2.10 1.49
CA MET A 122 4.58 -2.88 2.72
C MET A 122 3.07 -3.02 2.99
N ILE A 123 2.29 -1.96 2.80
CA ILE A 123 0.81 -2.03 2.91
C ILE A 123 0.25 -3.04 1.91
N ALA A 124 0.73 -3.06 0.67
CA ALA A 124 0.27 -4.00 -0.36
C ALA A 124 0.47 -5.47 0.07
N PHE A 125 1.67 -5.84 0.51
CA PHE A 125 1.95 -7.21 0.98
C PHE A 125 1.20 -7.56 2.27
N THR A 126 1.04 -6.60 3.18
CA THR A 126 0.25 -6.79 4.40
C THR A 126 -1.22 -6.98 4.07
N SER A 127 -1.76 -6.20 3.13
CA SER A 127 -3.14 -6.34 2.65
C SER A 127 -3.38 -7.71 2.00
N ALA A 128 -2.41 -8.23 1.22
CA ALA A 128 -2.50 -9.59 0.68
C ALA A 128 -2.56 -10.65 1.79
N THR A 129 -1.78 -10.47 2.86
CA THR A 129 -1.83 -11.36 4.02
C THR A 129 -3.19 -11.28 4.72
N VAL A 130 -3.72 -10.08 4.92
CA VAL A 130 -5.06 -9.87 5.50
C VAL A 130 -6.13 -10.49 4.60
N ALA A 131 -6.07 -10.28 3.29
CA ALA A 131 -6.99 -10.88 2.31
C ALA A 131 -6.98 -12.42 2.41
N PHE A 132 -5.80 -13.01 2.52
CA PHE A 132 -5.66 -14.46 2.72
C PHE A 132 -6.31 -14.95 4.02
N LEU A 133 -6.04 -14.28 5.14
CA LEU A 133 -6.54 -14.69 6.46
C LEU A 133 -8.06 -14.53 6.57
N THR A 134 -8.61 -13.44 6.03
CA THR A 134 -10.03 -13.11 6.10
C THR A 134 -10.86 -13.77 5.00
N GLY A 135 -10.23 -14.19 3.91
CA GLY A 135 -10.93 -14.72 2.74
C GLY A 135 -11.60 -13.62 1.88
N ILE A 136 -11.13 -12.38 1.92
CA ILE A 136 -11.67 -11.26 1.15
C ILE A 136 -10.81 -11.04 -0.09
N SER A 137 -11.44 -10.90 -1.27
CA SER A 137 -10.71 -10.75 -2.53
C SER A 137 -10.29 -9.31 -2.85
N ASN A 138 -11.10 -8.33 -2.47
CA ASN A 138 -10.92 -6.95 -2.91
C ASN A 138 -10.12 -6.13 -1.88
N VAL A 139 -9.09 -5.43 -2.37
CA VAL A 139 -8.32 -4.44 -1.60
C VAL A 139 -8.35 -3.13 -2.37
N ALA A 140 -9.09 -2.15 -1.85
CA ALA A 140 -9.26 -0.84 -2.46
C ALA A 140 -8.42 0.22 -1.73
N LEU A 141 -7.41 0.75 -2.41
CA LEU A 141 -6.60 1.86 -1.89
C LEU A 141 -7.23 3.20 -2.23
N SER A 142 -6.82 4.22 -1.50
CA SER A 142 -7.26 5.60 -1.69
C SER A 142 -6.24 6.45 -2.47
N ASN A 143 -5.42 5.84 -3.34
CA ASN A 143 -4.52 6.63 -4.18
C ASN A 143 -5.31 7.30 -5.31
N GLU A 144 -5.04 8.57 -5.54
CA GLU A 144 -5.64 9.40 -6.57
C GLU A 144 -4.67 9.61 -7.76
N SER A 145 -5.06 10.39 -8.78
CA SER A 145 -4.31 10.52 -10.03
C SER A 145 -2.91 11.11 -9.87
N SER A 146 -2.69 12.06 -8.94
CA SER A 146 -1.39 12.74 -8.76
C SER A 146 -0.31 11.82 -8.17
N ALA A 147 -0.69 10.69 -7.60
CA ALA A 147 0.27 9.69 -7.12
C ALA A 147 1.17 9.11 -8.24
N ASN A 148 0.83 9.36 -9.52
CA ASN A 148 1.65 9.00 -10.68
C ASN A 148 2.67 10.09 -11.07
N GLU A 149 2.57 11.29 -10.50
CA GLU A 149 3.43 12.39 -10.90
C GLU A 149 4.86 12.20 -10.39
N SER A 150 5.82 12.54 -11.26
CA SER A 150 7.24 12.56 -10.89
C SER A 150 7.52 13.68 -9.89
N THR A 151 8.28 13.38 -8.84
CA THR A 151 8.71 14.38 -7.85
C THR A 151 9.72 15.37 -8.41
N VAL A 152 10.53 14.92 -9.38
CA VAL A 152 11.53 15.75 -10.05
C VAL A 152 11.08 15.99 -11.48
N PRO A 153 10.76 17.24 -11.89
CA PRO A 153 10.32 17.55 -13.22
C PRO A 153 11.27 17.00 -14.31
N GLY A 154 10.72 16.28 -15.29
CA GLY A 154 11.49 15.69 -16.37
C GLY A 154 12.26 14.42 -16.04
N SER A 155 12.11 13.85 -14.84
CA SER A 155 12.70 12.59 -14.44
C SER A 155 11.65 11.51 -14.19
N LYS A 156 12.08 10.25 -14.09
CA LYS A 156 11.24 9.13 -13.63
C LYS A 156 11.30 8.91 -12.11
N ILE A 157 11.95 9.83 -11.39
CA ILE A 157 12.10 9.70 -9.92
C ILE A 157 10.78 10.06 -9.27
N ASN A 158 10.09 9.06 -8.78
CA ASN A 158 8.87 9.21 -8.01
C ASN A 158 9.10 8.68 -6.59
N HIS A 159 9.15 9.57 -5.61
CA HIS A 159 9.27 9.18 -4.19
C HIS A 159 8.04 8.37 -3.72
N GLN A 160 6.97 8.42 -4.49
CA GLN A 160 5.75 7.66 -4.23
C GLN A 160 5.59 6.45 -5.17
N TYR A 161 6.69 5.91 -5.74
CA TYR A 161 6.62 4.77 -6.67
C TYR A 161 5.62 3.70 -6.21
N SER A 162 5.64 3.31 -4.93
CA SER A 162 4.72 2.30 -4.40
C SER A 162 3.24 2.73 -4.32
N LYS A 163 2.90 3.96 -4.72
CA LYS A 163 1.53 4.44 -4.95
C LYS A 163 1.21 4.63 -6.43
N SER A 164 2.20 4.49 -7.33
CA SER A 164 2.01 4.66 -8.76
C SER A 164 1.12 3.57 -9.35
N PHE A 165 0.57 3.84 -10.52
CA PHE A 165 -0.19 2.84 -11.28
C PHE A 165 0.70 1.70 -11.80
N GLU A 166 1.96 2.00 -12.13
CA GLU A 166 2.95 0.98 -12.50
C GLU A 166 3.13 -0.06 -11.38
N PHE A 167 3.38 0.38 -10.15
CA PHE A 167 3.48 -0.53 -9.02
C PHE A 167 2.17 -1.30 -8.77
N GLU A 168 1.02 -0.62 -8.90
CA GLU A 168 -0.29 -1.24 -8.70
C GLU A 168 -0.53 -2.40 -9.68
N GLN A 169 -0.20 -2.21 -10.96
CA GLN A 169 -0.29 -3.26 -11.97
C GLN A 169 0.68 -4.42 -11.67
N ASP A 170 1.94 -4.10 -11.44
CA ASP A 170 2.97 -5.10 -11.14
C ASP A 170 2.59 -5.93 -9.91
N PHE A 171 2.11 -5.28 -8.85
CA PHE A 171 1.70 -5.96 -7.63
C PHE A 171 0.42 -6.78 -7.84
N HIS A 172 -0.54 -6.28 -8.60
CA HIS A 172 -1.75 -7.03 -8.97
C HIS A 172 -1.40 -8.32 -9.71
N GLU A 173 -0.55 -8.26 -10.73
CA GLU A 173 -0.09 -9.43 -11.47
C GLU A 173 0.72 -10.40 -10.59
N TYR A 174 1.64 -9.85 -9.79
CA TYR A 174 2.46 -10.64 -8.87
C TYR A 174 1.60 -11.36 -7.83
N SER A 175 0.66 -10.67 -7.23
CA SER A 175 -0.20 -11.24 -6.19
C SER A 175 -1.04 -12.39 -6.73
N ARG A 176 -1.65 -12.23 -7.90
CA ARG A 176 -2.45 -13.26 -8.56
C ARG A 176 -1.62 -14.49 -8.97
N LYS A 177 -0.41 -14.25 -9.42
CA LYS A 177 0.48 -15.32 -9.87
C LYS A 177 1.14 -16.12 -8.75
N TYR A 178 1.46 -15.46 -7.65
CA TYR A 178 2.33 -16.04 -6.61
C TYR A 178 1.74 -16.09 -5.21
N LEU A 179 0.70 -15.31 -4.91
CA LEU A 179 0.10 -15.19 -3.58
C LEU A 179 -1.34 -15.71 -3.58
N LEU A 180 -2.28 -14.94 -4.14
CA LEU A 180 -3.72 -15.20 -4.13
C LEU A 180 -4.30 -14.97 -5.52
N GLN A 181 -4.70 -16.02 -6.21
CA GLN A 181 -5.16 -15.96 -7.59
C GLN A 181 -6.37 -15.04 -7.79
N GLU A 182 -7.31 -15.02 -6.84
CA GLU A 182 -8.56 -14.25 -6.91
C GLU A 182 -8.46 -12.87 -6.25
N MET A 183 -7.25 -12.41 -5.91
CA MET A 183 -7.06 -11.10 -5.28
C MET A 183 -7.14 -9.97 -6.32
N HIS A 184 -7.89 -8.94 -5.96
CA HIS A 184 -7.98 -7.66 -6.69
C HIS A 184 -7.41 -6.55 -5.84
N TYR A 185 -6.24 -6.03 -6.24
CA TYR A 185 -5.57 -4.89 -5.59
C TYR A 185 -5.63 -3.70 -6.54
N PHE A 186 -6.26 -2.61 -6.14
CA PHE A 186 -6.50 -1.44 -6.99
C PHE A 186 -6.69 -0.16 -6.18
N SER A 187 -6.43 0.99 -6.83
CA SER A 187 -6.70 2.30 -6.25
C SER A 187 -8.05 2.84 -6.70
N PHE A 188 -9.00 2.92 -5.78
CA PHE A 188 -10.38 3.28 -6.07
C PHE A 188 -10.54 4.73 -6.55
N LEU A 189 -9.72 5.66 -6.00
CA LEU A 189 -9.75 7.07 -6.37
C LEU A 189 -8.86 7.44 -7.57
N ARG A 190 -8.20 6.46 -8.22
CA ARG A 190 -7.30 6.69 -9.34
C ARG A 190 -7.86 7.55 -10.48
N PRO A 191 -9.16 7.46 -10.85
CA PRO A 191 -9.73 8.26 -11.92
C PRO A 191 -9.89 9.74 -11.61
N ILE A 192 -9.78 10.16 -10.35
CA ILE A 192 -10.04 11.54 -9.91
C ILE A 192 -8.78 12.17 -9.29
N ASN A 193 -8.75 13.50 -9.30
CA ASN A 193 -7.66 14.28 -8.74
C ASN A 193 -8.02 14.87 -7.37
N GLU A 194 -7.02 15.43 -6.69
CA GLU A 194 -7.17 15.98 -5.34
C GLU A 194 -8.27 17.03 -5.22
N LEU A 195 -8.43 17.90 -6.24
CA LEU A 195 -9.47 18.93 -6.23
C LEU A 195 -10.88 18.32 -6.37
N GLN A 196 -11.02 17.27 -7.16
CA GLN A 196 -12.28 16.54 -7.30
C GLN A 196 -12.65 15.84 -6.00
N ILE A 197 -11.68 15.18 -5.35
CA ILE A 197 -11.87 14.55 -4.03
C ILE A 197 -12.31 15.58 -2.97
N ALA A 198 -11.75 16.78 -2.99
CA ALA A 198 -12.11 17.83 -2.03
C ALA A 198 -13.52 18.42 -2.23
N LYS A 199 -14.19 18.09 -3.33
CA LYS A 199 -15.56 18.51 -3.65
C LYS A 199 -16.61 17.45 -3.36
N LEU A 200 -16.20 16.21 -3.15
CA LEU A 200 -17.02 15.10 -2.71
C LEU A 200 -17.22 15.14 -1.20
#